data_f0f83cbec577e055b409f7cfe4791826
#
_entry.id   f0f83cbec577e055b409f7cfe4791826
#
_cell.length_a   1.000
_cell.length_b   1.000
_cell.length_c   1.000
_cell.angle_alpha   90.00
_cell.angle_beta   90.00
_cell.angle_gamma   90.00
#
_symmetry.space_group_name_H-M   'P 1'
#
loop_
_entity.id
_entity.type
_entity.pdbx_description
1 polymer ?
#
loop_
_entity_poly.entity_id
_entity_poly.type
_entity_poly.pdbx_seq_one_letter_code
_entity_poly.pdbx_strand_id
1 'polypeptide(L)'
;MQSDRIKAAVVELLLAIGEDPNRKELASTPTKFAEAYQSFFKGIGVDPISVIGETFPAENSEVVILKDIELVSICEHHLLPFTGLAAVAYNTN
;
A
#
# COMPACT_ATOMS: atom_id res chain seq x y z
N MET A 1 8.29 8.59 -1.60
CA MET A 1 7.06 9.26 -2.08
C MET A 1 7.13 10.74 -1.73
N GLN A 2 6.72 11.58 -2.64
CA GLN A 2 6.76 13.03 -2.44
C GLN A 2 5.44 13.51 -1.82
N SER A 3 5.39 13.48 -0.51
CA SER A 3 4.20 13.75 0.29
C SER A 3 3.58 15.13 0.02
N ASP A 4 4.41 16.16 -0.13
CA ASP A 4 3.89 17.52 -0.37
C ASP A 4 3.19 17.63 -1.73
N ARG A 5 3.67 16.90 -2.73
CA ARG A 5 2.98 16.84 -4.04
C ARG A 5 1.66 16.12 -3.95
N ILE A 6 1.58 15.05 -3.16
CA ILE A 6 0.32 14.33 -2.92
C ILE A 6 -0.68 15.25 -2.23
N LYS A 7 -0.26 15.96 -1.20
CA LYS A 7 -1.12 16.90 -0.48
C LYS A 7 -1.68 17.98 -1.41
N ALA A 8 -0.84 18.55 -2.25
CA ALA A 8 -1.27 19.57 -3.21
C ALA A 8 -2.28 19.00 -4.21
N ALA A 9 -2.07 17.77 -4.67
CA ALA A 9 -2.99 17.10 -5.57
C ALA A 9 -4.35 16.86 -4.93
N VAL A 10 -4.38 16.52 -3.64
CA VAL A 10 -5.64 16.32 -2.90
C VAL A 10 -6.40 17.65 -2.77
N VAL A 11 -5.70 18.74 -2.51
CA VAL A 11 -6.34 20.08 -2.49
C VAL A 11 -6.98 20.37 -3.84
N GLU A 12 -6.27 20.13 -4.94
CA GLU A 12 -6.81 20.30 -6.28
C GLU A 12 -8.02 19.41 -6.55
N LEU A 13 -7.97 18.16 -6.09
CA LEU A 13 -9.08 17.23 -6.22
C LEU A 13 -10.31 17.75 -5.48
N LEU A 14 -10.16 18.23 -4.26
CA LEU A 14 -11.26 18.78 -3.47
C LEU A 14 -11.88 19.99 -4.15
N LEU A 15 -11.05 20.90 -4.68
CA LEU A 15 -11.53 22.04 -5.43
C LEU A 15 -12.29 21.59 -6.70
N ALA A 16 -11.77 20.62 -7.40
CA ALA A 16 -12.36 20.14 -8.65
C ALA A 16 -13.73 19.49 -8.46
N ILE A 17 -13.97 18.83 -7.33
CA ILE A 17 -15.27 18.23 -7.03
C ILE A 17 -16.25 19.22 -6.40
N GLY A 18 -15.84 20.46 -6.18
CA GLY A 18 -16.70 21.51 -5.64
C GLY A 18 -16.68 21.64 -4.13
N GLU A 19 -15.69 21.06 -3.46
CA GLU A 19 -15.54 21.17 -2.02
C GLU A 19 -14.62 22.34 -1.63
N ASP A 20 -14.75 22.79 -0.38
CA ASP A 20 -13.88 23.81 0.22
C ASP A 20 -12.80 23.12 1.04
N PRO A 21 -11.54 23.10 0.56
CA PRO A 21 -10.45 22.45 1.30
C PRO A 21 -10.11 23.15 2.63
N ASN A 22 -10.55 24.39 2.81
CA ASN A 22 -10.32 25.14 4.04
C ASN A 22 -11.38 24.87 5.11
N ARG A 23 -12.43 24.14 4.75
CA ARG A 23 -13.47 23.75 5.70
C ARG A 23 -12.83 22.88 6.80
N LYS A 24 -13.23 23.12 8.05
CA LYS A 24 -12.62 22.47 9.22
C LYS A 24 -12.53 20.94 9.09
N GLU A 25 -13.58 20.33 8.57
CA GLU A 25 -13.68 18.88 8.42
C GLU A 25 -12.73 18.32 7.36
N LEU A 26 -12.25 19.16 6.45
CA LEU A 26 -11.34 18.77 5.36
C LEU A 26 -9.92 19.31 5.55
N ALA A 27 -9.67 20.10 6.58
CA ALA A 27 -8.39 20.78 6.75
C ALA A 27 -7.21 19.79 6.87
N SER A 28 -7.40 18.65 7.51
CA SER A 28 -6.37 17.62 7.65
C SER A 28 -6.43 16.53 6.57
N THR A 29 -7.40 16.57 5.66
CA THR A 29 -7.60 15.53 4.65
C THR A 29 -6.39 15.34 3.75
N PRO A 30 -5.73 16.39 3.22
CA PRO A 30 -4.54 16.19 2.39
C PRO A 30 -3.42 15.42 3.12
N THR A 31 -3.17 15.75 4.37
CA THR A 31 -2.16 15.07 5.18
C THR A 31 -2.52 13.62 5.44
N LYS A 32 -3.76 13.36 5.84
CA LYS A 32 -4.24 11.99 6.12
C LYS A 32 -4.25 11.14 4.87
N PHE A 33 -4.64 11.70 3.74
CA PHE A 33 -4.60 11.01 2.46
C PHE A 33 -3.17 10.63 2.10
N ALA A 34 -2.23 11.57 2.21
CA ALA A 34 -0.83 11.32 1.91
C ALA A 34 -0.23 10.20 2.79
N GLU A 35 -0.56 10.20 4.08
CA GLU A 35 -0.13 9.15 5.00
C GLU A 35 -0.68 7.79 4.61
N ALA A 36 -1.96 7.70 4.29
CA ALA A 36 -2.60 6.46 3.87
C ALA A 36 -1.96 5.93 2.58
N TYR A 37 -1.77 6.78 1.59
CA TYR A 37 -1.20 6.38 0.30
C TYR A 37 0.28 6.02 0.41
N GLN A 38 1.02 6.66 1.30
CA GLN A 38 2.39 6.27 1.57
C GLN A 38 2.46 4.82 2.07
N SER A 39 1.53 4.42 2.92
CA SER A 39 1.43 3.04 3.39
C SER A 39 1.03 2.09 2.26
N PHE A 40 0.03 2.45 1.46
CA PHE A 40 -0.46 1.58 0.37
C PHE A 40 0.61 1.34 -0.71
N PHE A 41 1.42 2.34 -1.00
CA PHE A 41 2.42 2.29 -2.06
C PHE A 41 3.85 2.04 -1.59
N LYS A 42 4.02 1.63 -0.35
CA LYS A 42 5.37 1.42 0.22
C LYS A 42 6.22 0.39 -0.53
N GLY A 43 5.57 -0.48 -1.31
CA GLY A 43 6.27 -1.49 -2.10
C GLY A 43 6.78 -1.01 -3.46
N ILE A 44 6.37 0.19 -3.92
CA ILE A 44 6.83 0.71 -5.20
C ILE A 44 8.35 0.96 -5.13
N GLY A 45 9.07 0.44 -6.12
CA GLY A 45 10.53 0.60 -6.21
C GLY A 45 11.32 -0.30 -5.27
N VAL A 46 10.65 -1.13 -4.48
CA VAL A 46 11.33 -2.10 -3.61
C VAL A 46 11.60 -3.37 -4.38
N ASP A 47 12.84 -3.85 -4.35
CA ASP A 47 13.20 -5.15 -4.93
C ASP A 47 12.62 -6.25 -4.04
N PRO A 48 11.74 -7.11 -4.56
CA PRO A 48 11.15 -8.20 -3.75
C PRO A 48 12.19 -9.13 -3.14
N ILE A 49 13.31 -9.34 -3.83
CA ILE A 49 14.37 -10.23 -3.34
C ILE A 49 15.00 -9.67 -2.07
N SER A 50 15.14 -8.35 -1.97
CA SER A 50 15.72 -7.71 -0.79
C SER A 50 14.86 -7.91 0.47
N VAL A 51 13.56 -8.11 0.30
CA VAL A 51 12.63 -8.33 1.41
C VAL A 51 12.75 -9.74 1.98
N ILE A 52 13.13 -10.71 1.16
CA ILE A 52 13.29 -12.11 1.59
C ILE A 52 14.44 -12.25 2.59
N GLY A 53 15.52 -11.46 2.41
CA GLY A 53 16.67 -11.49 3.31
C GLY A 53 17.51 -12.76 3.14
N GLU A 54 18.14 -13.18 4.24
CA GLU A 54 18.96 -14.37 4.26
C GLU A 54 18.12 -15.64 4.17
N THR A 55 18.65 -16.61 3.45
CA THR A 55 18.09 -17.96 3.39
C THR A 55 19.09 -18.96 3.94
N PHE A 56 18.61 -20.12 4.33
CA PHE A 56 19.44 -21.19 4.85
C PHE A 56 18.94 -22.52 4.28
N PRO A 57 19.83 -23.54 4.21
CA PRO A 57 19.43 -24.86 3.69
C PRO A 57 18.35 -25.49 4.57
N ALA A 58 17.37 -26.12 3.92
CA ALA A 58 16.37 -26.91 4.61
C ALA A 58 16.87 -28.34 4.81
N GLU A 59 16.64 -28.90 6.01
CA GLU A 59 17.01 -30.29 6.31
C GLU A 59 16.11 -31.28 5.56
N ASN A 60 14.84 -30.91 5.41
CA ASN A 60 13.84 -31.77 4.77
C ASN A 60 13.04 -30.97 3.74
N SER A 61 12.47 -31.70 2.79
CA SER A 61 11.49 -31.11 1.88
C SER A 61 10.13 -31.05 2.56
N GLU A 62 9.63 -29.86 2.75
CA GLU A 62 8.34 -29.59 3.37
C GLU A 62 7.55 -28.56 2.58
N VAL A 63 6.24 -28.61 2.69
CA VAL A 63 5.38 -27.55 2.17
C VAL A 63 5.03 -26.62 3.34
N VAL A 64 5.37 -25.35 3.18
CA VAL A 64 5.01 -24.30 4.13
C VAL A 64 3.84 -23.53 3.56
N ILE A 65 2.78 -23.35 4.34
CA ILE A 65 1.58 -22.63 3.93
C ILE A 65 1.34 -21.50 4.94
N LEU A 66 1.22 -20.29 4.41
CA LEU A 66 0.79 -19.12 5.18
C LEU A 66 -0.56 -18.69 4.66
N LYS A 67 -1.55 -18.64 5.54
CA LYS A 67 -2.93 -18.28 5.20
C LYS A 67 -3.31 -16.95 5.85
N ASP A 68 -4.44 -16.41 5.37
CA ASP A 68 -5.10 -15.24 5.95
C ASP A 68 -4.16 -14.04 6.08
N ILE A 69 -3.30 -13.86 5.07
CA ILE A 69 -2.43 -12.70 4.99
C ILE A 69 -3.30 -11.53 4.53
N GLU A 70 -3.55 -10.59 5.43
CA GLU A 70 -4.31 -9.39 5.10
C GLU A 70 -3.51 -8.52 4.12
N LEU A 71 -4.18 -8.05 3.08
CA LEU A 71 -3.56 -7.14 2.13
C LEU A 71 -4.48 -5.99 1.80
N VAL A 72 -3.87 -4.85 1.52
CA VAL A 72 -4.53 -3.68 0.98
C VAL A 72 -3.72 -3.23 -0.22
N SER A 73 -4.38 -2.94 -1.32
CA SER A 73 -3.73 -2.44 -2.51
C SER A 73 -4.58 -1.40 -3.21
N ILE A 74 -4.04 -0.79 -4.23
CA ILE A 74 -4.71 0.26 -5.00
C ILE A 74 -4.91 -0.26 -6.43
N CYS A 75 -6.15 -0.18 -6.89
CA CYS A 75 -6.52 -0.56 -8.24
C CYS A 75 -5.83 0.37 -9.26
N GLU A 76 -5.25 -0.21 -10.31
CA GLU A 76 -4.54 0.57 -11.33
C GLU A 76 -5.46 1.52 -12.10
N HIS A 77 -6.68 1.08 -12.42
CA HIS A 77 -7.58 1.85 -13.27
C HIS A 77 -8.28 2.99 -12.56
N HIS A 78 -8.64 2.81 -11.30
CA HIS A 78 -9.47 3.77 -10.58
C HIS A 78 -8.73 4.46 -9.45
N LEU A 79 -7.53 4.00 -9.09
CA LEU A 79 -6.76 4.45 -7.93
C LEU A 79 -7.56 4.33 -6.62
N LEU A 80 -8.45 3.35 -6.56
CA LEU A 80 -9.24 3.07 -5.37
C LEU A 80 -8.62 1.93 -4.57
N PRO A 81 -8.62 2.00 -3.23
CA PRO A 81 -8.12 0.92 -2.41
C PRO A 81 -9.07 -0.30 -2.45
N PHE A 82 -8.49 -1.46 -2.36
CA PHE A 82 -9.21 -2.71 -2.16
C PHE A 82 -8.48 -3.56 -1.12
N THR A 83 -9.22 -4.41 -0.44
CA THR A 83 -8.69 -5.31 0.57
C THR A 83 -8.92 -6.75 0.16
N GLY A 84 -8.13 -7.63 0.75
CA GLY A 84 -8.29 -9.06 0.50
C GLY A 84 -7.47 -9.88 1.46
N LEU A 85 -7.58 -11.18 1.30
CA LEU A 85 -6.77 -12.17 2.01
C LEU A 85 -5.97 -12.96 0.97
N ALA A 86 -4.71 -13.18 1.28
CA ALA A 86 -3.84 -13.99 0.45
C ALA A 86 -3.39 -15.24 1.20
N ALA A 87 -3.06 -16.26 0.45
CA ALA A 87 -2.37 -17.44 0.96
C ALA A 87 -1.16 -17.72 0.08
N VAL A 88 -0.06 -18.08 0.72
CA VAL A 88 1.18 -18.41 0.03
C VAL A 88 1.62 -19.79 0.49
N ALA A 89 1.96 -20.63 -0.46
CA ALA A 89 2.53 -21.95 -0.18
C ALA A 89 3.85 -22.10 -0.96
N TYR A 90 4.83 -22.68 -0.33
CA TYR A 90 6.09 -22.97 -1.01
C TYR A 90 6.70 -24.25 -0.49
N ASN A 91 7.54 -24.86 -1.29
CA ASN A 91 8.28 -26.05 -0.93
C ASN A 91 9.69 -25.62 -0.47
N THR A 92 10.14 -26.15 0.65
CA THR A 92 11.44 -25.79 1.24
C THR A 92 12.63 -26.43 0.52
N ASN A 93 12.39 -27.25 -0.46
CA ASN A 93 13.44 -27.95 -1.17
C ASN A 93 14.10 -27.09 -2.27
#